data_76a8d99188d2990eaf3f9ec488197b62
#
_entry.id   76a8d99188d2990eaf3f9ec488197b62
#
_cell.length_a   1.000
_cell.length_b   1.000
_cell.length_c   1.000
_cell.angle_alpha   90.00
_cell.angle_beta   90.00
_cell.angle_gamma   90.00
#
_symmetry.space_group_name_H-M   'P 1'
#
loop_
_entity.id
_entity.type
_entity.pdbx_description
1 polymer ?
#
loop_
_entity_poly.entity_id
_entity_poly.type
_entity_poly.pdbx_seq_one_letter_code
_entity_poly.pdbx_strand_id
1 'polypeptide(L)'
;MIIDEFLNYLKYEKRRSLLTVESYSEDLKAFQSYFTNLDSQLSWETITANDIRSWMESMMDKGNTATTINRRLSALRSFYRFARLRLAFEKDPAKNITGPKKQKLLPQFLKEVEMERLLDDVLQGD
;
A
#
# COMPACT_ATOMS: atom_id res chain seq x y z
N MET A 1 -15.70 -14.38 2.04
CA MET A 1 -15.11 -13.22 2.65
C MET A 1 -14.77 -12.17 1.65
N ILE A 2 -14.80 -10.94 2.08
CA ILE A 2 -14.51 -9.83 1.18
C ILE A 2 -13.16 -9.93 0.50
N ILE A 3 -12.14 -10.31 1.25
CA ILE A 3 -10.82 -10.41 0.66
C ILE A 3 -10.79 -11.50 -0.40
N ASP A 4 -11.47 -12.60 -0.14
CA ASP A 4 -11.46 -13.70 -1.10
C ASP A 4 -12.12 -13.28 -2.42
N GLU A 5 -13.16 -12.44 -2.33
CA GLU A 5 -13.81 -11.99 -3.54
C GLU A 5 -12.86 -11.12 -4.35
N PHE A 6 -12.08 -10.28 -3.69
CA PHE A 6 -11.12 -9.45 -4.38
C PHE A 6 -10.02 -10.31 -5.01
N LEU A 7 -9.54 -11.32 -4.27
CA LEU A 7 -8.47 -12.16 -4.80
C LEU A 7 -8.95 -12.96 -6.00
N ASN A 8 -10.21 -13.39 -5.99
CA ASN A 8 -10.76 -14.10 -7.13
C ASN A 8 -10.88 -13.16 -8.32
N TYR A 9 -11.25 -11.90 -8.07
CA TYR A 9 -11.33 -10.91 -9.11
C TYR A 9 -9.95 -10.72 -9.75
N LEU A 10 -8.90 -10.63 -8.94
CA LEU A 10 -7.55 -10.47 -9.49
C LEU A 10 -7.14 -11.69 -10.28
N LYS A 11 -7.45 -12.86 -9.79
CA LYS A 11 -7.04 -14.08 -10.43
C LYS A 11 -7.78 -14.37 -11.73
N TYR A 12 -9.08 -14.26 -11.70
CA TYR A 12 -9.87 -14.62 -12.85
C TYR A 12 -10.25 -13.50 -13.81
N GLU A 13 -10.49 -12.32 -13.32
CA GLU A 13 -10.85 -11.24 -14.22
C GLU A 13 -9.65 -10.42 -14.67
N LYS A 14 -8.73 -10.13 -13.75
CA LYS A 14 -7.56 -9.36 -14.12
C LYS A 14 -6.40 -10.25 -14.53
N ARG A 15 -6.57 -11.56 -14.36
CA ARG A 15 -5.55 -12.51 -14.75
C ARG A 15 -4.16 -12.22 -14.20
N ARG A 16 -4.10 -11.79 -12.95
CA ARG A 16 -2.81 -11.55 -12.32
C ARG A 16 -2.17 -12.88 -12.00
N SER A 17 -0.85 -12.88 -11.92
CA SER A 17 -0.12 -14.10 -11.62
C SER A 17 -0.43 -14.56 -10.20
N LEU A 18 -0.23 -15.81 -9.93
CA LEU A 18 -0.47 -16.36 -8.65
C LEU A 18 0.39 -15.66 -7.60
N LEU A 19 1.61 -15.33 -7.95
CA LEU A 19 2.51 -14.68 -7.05
C LEU A 19 1.98 -13.30 -6.67
N THR A 20 1.44 -12.57 -7.63
CA THR A 20 0.87 -11.26 -7.39
C THR A 20 -0.35 -11.37 -6.48
N VAL A 21 -1.18 -12.38 -6.72
CA VAL A 21 -2.38 -12.57 -5.91
C VAL A 21 -1.98 -12.90 -4.47
N GLU A 22 -0.95 -13.71 -4.28
CA GLU A 22 -0.50 -14.05 -2.95
C GLU A 22 0.07 -12.84 -2.23
N SER A 23 0.78 -11.99 -2.95
CA SER A 23 1.35 -10.79 -2.38
C SER A 23 0.24 -9.86 -1.89
N TYR A 24 -0.79 -9.67 -2.70
CA TYR A 24 -1.91 -8.84 -2.29
C TYR A 24 -2.62 -9.46 -1.08
N SER A 25 -2.75 -10.77 -1.05
CA SER A 25 -3.38 -11.44 0.05
C SER A 25 -2.64 -11.18 1.35
N GLU A 26 -1.32 -11.29 1.32
CA GLU A 26 -0.53 -11.05 2.50
C GLU A 26 -0.59 -9.61 2.97
N ASP A 27 -0.55 -8.68 2.03
CA ASP A 27 -0.58 -7.28 2.36
C ASP A 27 -1.92 -6.90 3.01
N LEU A 28 -3.02 -7.41 2.47
CA LEU A 28 -4.33 -7.10 3.02
C LEU A 28 -4.52 -7.75 4.39
N LYS A 29 -4.01 -8.96 4.57
CA LYS A 29 -4.12 -9.62 5.84
C LYS A 29 -3.29 -8.92 6.91
N ALA A 30 -2.16 -8.35 6.50
CA ALA A 30 -1.33 -7.60 7.44
C ALA A 30 -2.09 -6.39 7.97
N PHE A 31 -2.79 -5.69 7.09
CA PHE A 31 -3.56 -4.54 7.53
C PHE A 31 -4.75 -4.97 8.38
N GLN A 32 -5.40 -6.07 8.01
CA GLN A 32 -6.53 -6.55 8.77
C GLN A 32 -6.10 -6.93 10.20
N SER A 33 -4.95 -7.54 10.34
CA SER A 33 -4.44 -7.86 11.64
C SER A 33 -4.18 -6.60 12.44
N TYR A 34 -3.62 -5.60 11.78
CA TYR A 34 -3.30 -4.34 12.44
C TYR A 34 -4.57 -3.67 12.97
N PHE A 35 -5.57 -3.51 12.13
CA PHE A 35 -6.72 -2.74 12.57
C PHE A 35 -7.59 -3.54 13.55
N THR A 36 -7.59 -4.86 13.44
CA THR A 36 -8.34 -5.66 14.37
C THR A 36 -7.71 -5.58 15.77
N ASN A 37 -6.39 -5.50 15.82
CA ASN A 37 -5.71 -5.34 17.09
C ASN A 37 -5.88 -3.94 17.66
N LEU A 38 -6.05 -2.96 16.78
CA LEU A 38 -6.20 -1.60 17.22
C LEU A 38 -7.59 -1.45 17.85
N ASP A 39 -8.61 -2.03 17.23
CA ASP A 39 -9.96 -1.92 17.73
C ASP A 39 -10.75 -3.04 17.09
N SER A 40 -11.21 -3.99 17.86
CA SER A 40 -11.91 -5.15 17.30
C SER A 40 -13.22 -4.80 16.61
N GLN A 41 -13.71 -3.59 16.78
CA GLN A 41 -14.96 -3.19 16.14
C GLN A 41 -14.72 -2.66 14.73
N LEU A 42 -13.47 -2.44 14.35
CA LEU A 42 -13.18 -1.93 13.01
C LEU A 42 -13.39 -3.01 11.97
N SER A 43 -13.80 -2.58 10.79
CA SER A 43 -13.95 -3.50 9.68
C SER A 43 -13.48 -2.78 8.44
N TRP A 44 -13.40 -3.49 7.32
CA TRP A 44 -12.97 -2.88 6.08
C TRP A 44 -13.85 -1.71 5.69
N GLU A 45 -15.13 -1.75 6.04
CA GLU A 45 -16.03 -0.67 5.73
C GLU A 45 -15.92 0.53 6.63
N THR A 46 -15.41 0.36 7.83
CA THR A 46 -15.35 1.46 8.78
C THR A 46 -13.95 2.05 8.96
N ILE A 47 -12.96 1.50 8.29
CA ILE A 47 -11.61 2.03 8.35
C ILE A 47 -11.58 3.43 7.76
N THR A 48 -10.81 4.31 8.38
CA THR A 48 -10.68 5.68 7.89
C THR A 48 -9.28 5.91 7.36
N ALA A 49 -9.08 7.04 6.71
CA ALA A 49 -7.75 7.41 6.22
C ALA A 49 -6.76 7.52 7.37
N ASN A 50 -7.22 7.98 8.53
CA ASN A 50 -6.33 8.10 9.67
C ASN A 50 -5.88 6.73 10.17
N ASP A 51 -6.72 5.72 10.07
CA ASP A 51 -6.33 4.38 10.45
C ASP A 51 -5.23 3.86 9.53
N ILE A 52 -5.32 4.19 8.26
CA ILE A 52 -4.29 3.77 7.31
C ILE A 52 -2.99 4.52 7.59
N ARG A 53 -3.08 5.82 7.91
CA ARG A 53 -1.87 6.59 8.21
C ARG A 53 -1.20 6.06 9.47
N SER A 54 -2.01 5.63 10.44
CA SER A 54 -1.50 5.06 11.67
C SER A 54 -0.72 3.77 11.36
N TRP A 55 -1.23 2.98 10.43
CA TRP A 55 -0.55 1.76 10.01
C TRP A 55 0.79 2.10 9.35
N MET A 56 0.80 3.15 8.54
CA MET A 56 2.03 3.57 7.89
C MET A 56 3.07 3.93 8.94
N GLU A 57 2.67 4.67 9.97
CA GLU A 57 3.59 5.06 11.01
C GLU A 57 4.10 3.85 11.76
N SER A 58 3.23 2.89 12.01
CA SER A 58 3.62 1.67 12.67
C SER A 58 4.66 0.91 11.84
N MET A 59 4.46 0.87 10.54
CA MET A 59 5.40 0.18 9.67
C MET A 59 6.75 0.88 9.65
N MET A 60 6.74 2.22 9.66
CA MET A 60 7.99 2.95 9.66
C MET A 60 8.72 2.72 10.98
N ASP A 61 7.99 2.68 12.08
CA ASP A 61 8.60 2.45 13.39
C ASP A 61 9.22 1.05 13.46
N LYS A 62 8.69 0.11 12.71
CA LYS A 62 9.24 -1.22 12.71
C LYS A 62 10.39 -1.38 11.72
N GLY A 63 10.73 -0.32 11.04
CA GLY A 63 11.86 -0.37 10.11
C GLY A 63 11.54 -0.83 8.70
N ASN A 64 10.26 -0.89 8.33
CA ASN A 64 9.94 -1.29 6.97
C ASN A 64 10.37 -0.22 6.00
N THR A 65 10.78 -0.62 4.83
CA THR A 65 11.25 0.34 3.83
C THR A 65 10.09 1.04 3.15
N ALA A 66 10.37 2.16 2.53
CA ALA A 66 9.36 2.88 1.78
C ALA A 66 8.79 2.00 0.66
N THR A 67 9.61 1.16 0.07
CA THR A 67 9.15 0.27 -0.99
C THR A 67 8.08 -0.69 -0.46
N THR A 68 8.31 -1.28 0.70
CA THR A 68 7.35 -2.20 1.29
C THR A 68 6.07 -1.47 1.67
N ILE A 69 6.19 -0.29 2.28
CA ILE A 69 5.03 0.46 2.70
C ILE A 69 4.20 0.87 1.49
N ASN A 70 4.85 1.36 0.44
CA ASN A 70 4.12 1.76 -0.76
C ASN A 70 3.46 0.57 -1.47
N ARG A 71 4.09 -0.60 -1.44
CA ARG A 71 3.50 -1.76 -2.03
C ARG A 71 2.22 -2.13 -1.28
N ARG A 72 2.25 -2.07 0.04
CA ARG A 72 1.08 -2.39 0.85
C ARG A 72 -0.03 -1.37 0.66
N LEU A 73 0.32 -0.10 0.50
CA LEU A 73 -0.68 0.92 0.23
C LEU A 73 -1.32 0.71 -1.14
N SER A 74 -0.54 0.24 -2.11
CA SER A 74 -1.09 -0.05 -3.43
C SER A 74 -2.11 -1.18 -3.34
N ALA A 75 -1.84 -2.18 -2.50
CA ALA A 75 -2.78 -3.27 -2.31
C ALA A 75 -4.09 -2.74 -1.73
N LEU A 76 -4.01 -1.80 -0.77
CA LEU A 76 -5.21 -1.22 -0.19
C LEU A 76 -5.97 -0.40 -1.21
N ARG A 77 -5.28 0.37 -2.03
CA ARG A 77 -5.94 1.17 -3.04
C ARG A 77 -6.68 0.30 -4.04
N SER A 78 -6.05 -0.80 -4.44
CA SER A 78 -6.67 -1.71 -5.39
C SER A 78 -7.88 -2.38 -4.76
N PHE A 79 -7.76 -2.78 -3.51
CA PHE A 79 -8.87 -3.43 -2.83
C PHE A 79 -10.05 -2.48 -2.68
N TYR A 80 -9.82 -1.24 -2.24
CA TYR A 80 -10.93 -0.32 -2.03
C TYR A 80 -11.57 0.14 -3.35
N ARG A 81 -10.79 0.18 -4.42
CA ARG A 81 -11.35 0.49 -5.71
C ARG A 81 -12.30 -0.63 -6.13
N PHE A 82 -11.89 -1.89 -5.92
CA PHE A 82 -12.71 -3.03 -6.22
C PHE A 82 -13.97 -3.00 -5.34
N ALA A 83 -13.82 -2.70 -4.07
CA ALA A 83 -14.93 -2.70 -3.13
C ALA A 83 -15.95 -1.64 -3.52
N ARG A 84 -15.52 -0.49 -3.98
CA ARG A 84 -16.46 0.52 -4.41
C ARG A 84 -17.20 0.11 -5.67
N LEU A 85 -16.53 -0.54 -6.57
CA LEU A 85 -17.15 -0.92 -7.81
C LEU A 85 -18.02 -2.17 -7.69
N ARG A 86 -17.63 -3.11 -6.87
CA ARG A 86 -18.30 -4.39 -6.81
C ARG A 86 -19.02 -4.71 -5.53
N LEU A 87 -18.63 -4.11 -4.42
CA LEU A 87 -19.19 -4.44 -3.13
C LEU A 87 -20.02 -3.32 -2.52
N ALA A 88 -20.27 -2.29 -3.28
CA ALA A 88 -21.09 -1.16 -2.83
C ALA A 88 -20.55 -0.42 -1.60
N PHE A 89 -19.25 -0.41 -1.43
CA PHE A 89 -18.66 0.37 -0.35
C PHE A 89 -18.87 1.84 -0.71
N GLU A 90 -19.21 2.64 0.28
CA GLU A 90 -19.44 4.04 0.04
C GLU A 90 -18.17 4.86 0.08
N LYS A 91 -17.18 4.43 0.81
CA LYS A 91 -15.97 5.22 0.96
C LYS A 91 -14.72 4.49 0.51
N ASP A 92 -13.73 5.26 0.15
CA ASP A 92 -12.44 4.72 -0.24
C ASP A 92 -11.40 5.46 0.58
N PRO A 93 -11.10 4.97 1.78
CA PRO A 93 -10.16 5.66 2.65
C PRO A 93 -8.73 5.68 2.15
N ALA A 94 -8.40 4.85 1.19
CA ALA A 94 -7.04 4.81 0.67
C ALA A 94 -6.84 5.69 -0.54
N LYS A 95 -7.92 6.27 -1.06
CA LYS A 95 -7.81 7.01 -2.29
C LYS A 95 -6.78 8.12 -2.30
N ASN A 96 -6.72 8.93 -1.31
CA ASN A 96 -5.81 10.04 -1.30
C ASN A 96 -4.62 9.90 -0.35
N ILE A 97 -4.34 8.69 0.08
CA ILE A 97 -3.22 8.49 0.97
C ILE A 97 -1.94 8.50 0.17
N THR A 98 -0.97 9.26 0.62
CA THR A 98 0.32 9.33 -0.03
C THR A 98 1.32 8.57 0.82
N GLY A 99 2.02 7.64 0.21
CA GLY A 99 3.01 6.87 0.94
C GLY A 99 4.30 7.65 1.08
N PRO A 100 5.26 7.09 1.80
CA PRO A 100 6.53 7.75 2.03
C PRO A 100 7.30 7.79 0.71
N LYS A 101 8.13 8.80 0.54
CA LYS A 101 8.90 8.92 -0.65
C LYS A 101 10.00 7.92 -0.60
N LYS A 102 10.26 7.27 -1.71
CA LYS A 102 11.35 6.33 -1.76
C LYS A 102 12.60 7.13 -1.81
N GLN A 103 13.59 6.70 -1.05
CA GLN A 103 14.80 7.38 -1.06
C GLN A 103 15.56 6.93 -2.23
N LYS A 104 16.03 7.81 -3.04
CA LYS A 104 16.78 7.44 -4.17
C LYS A 104 18.15 7.16 -3.76
N LEU A 105 18.68 6.08 -4.12
CA LEU A 105 20.02 5.75 -3.78
C LEU A 105 20.93 6.42 -4.72
N LEU A 106 21.71 7.30 -4.22
CA LEU A 106 22.60 7.98 -5.08
C LEU A 106 23.87 7.20 -5.04
N PRO A 107 24.48 7.03 -6.13
CA PRO A 107 25.70 6.28 -6.22
C PRO A 107 26.60 7.04 -5.30
N GLN A 108 27.24 6.41 -4.45
CA GLN A 108 28.08 7.03 -3.55
C GLN A 108 29.08 7.85 -4.22
N PHE A 109 29.60 7.38 -5.23
CA PHE A 109 30.61 8.11 -5.88
C PHE A 109 30.02 9.37 -6.43
N LEU A 110 28.82 9.43 -6.60
CA LEU A 110 28.30 10.61 -7.19
C LEU A 110 27.88 11.49 -6.21
N LYS A 111 27.75 10.98 -5.17
CA LYS A 111 27.27 11.71 -4.20
C LYS A 111 27.71 13.02 -4.15
N GLU A 112 28.45 13.45 -4.68
CA GLU A 112 28.77 14.77 -4.50
C GLU A 112 28.71 15.38 -5.76
N VAL A 113 29.09 14.96 -6.61
CA VAL A 113 29.12 15.52 -7.85
C VAL A 113 27.95 15.56 -8.60
N GLU A 114 27.92 14.91 -9.50
CA GLU A 114 26.84 14.98 -10.35
C GLU A 114 25.70 14.71 -9.57
N MET A 115 25.93 14.55 -8.47
CA MET A 115 24.91 14.30 -7.67
C MET A 115 23.92 15.29 -7.80
N GLU A 116 24.21 16.43 -7.98
CA GLU A 116 23.22 17.43 -8.03
C GLU A 116 22.40 17.22 -9.18
N ARG A 117 22.96 17.16 -10.27
CA ARG A 117 22.19 17.09 -11.40
C ARG A 117 21.55 15.77 -11.39
N LEU A 118 22.19 14.86 -10.94
CA LEU A 118 21.70 13.57 -10.95
C LEU A 118 20.60 13.55 -10.00
N LEU A 119 20.77 14.29 -9.03
CA LEU A 119 19.84 14.31 -8.04
C LEU A 119 18.55 14.78 -8.57
N ASP A 120 18.52 15.73 -9.37
CA ASP A 120 17.30 16.20 -9.89
C ASP A 120 16.57 15.14 -10.63
N ASP A 121 17.21 14.48 -11.47
CA ASP A 121 16.59 13.45 -12.22
C ASP A 121 16.06 12.43 -11.33
N VAL A 122 16.80 12.09 -10.40
CA VAL A 122 16.43 11.09 -9.54
C VAL A 122 15.23 11.47 -8.77
N LEU A 123 15.18 12.63 -8.27
CA LEU A 123 14.06 13.03 -7.51
C LEU A 123 12.79 13.01 -8.27
N GLN A 124 12.90 13.16 -9.53
CA GLN A 124 11.73 13.19 -10.27
C GLN A 124 11.30 11.82 -10.49
N GLY A 125 12.10 10.97 -10.62
CA GLY A 125 11.81 9.64 -10.89
C GLY A 125 10.87 8.95 -10.00
N ASP A 126 10.53 9.48 -8.99
CA ASP A 126 9.55 8.77 -8.21
C ASP A 126 8.19 9.04 -8.68
#